data_f10d731eeeb43cadf132585aae7db810
#
_entry.id   f10d731eeeb43cadf132585aae7db810
#
_cell.length_a   1.000
_cell.length_b   1.000
_cell.length_c   1.000
_cell.angle_alpha   90.00
_cell.angle_beta   90.00
_cell.angle_gamma   90.00
#
_symmetry.space_group_name_H-M   'P 1'
#
loop_
_entity.id
_entity.type
_entity.pdbx_description
1 polymer ?
#
loop_
_entity_poly.entity_id
_entity_poly.type
_entity_poly.pdbx_seq_one_letter_code
_entity_poly.pdbx_strand_id
1 'polypeptide(L)'
;VEWMAQGQIANPRSSFAPQIRQAVEDGYRRLLAPSIERELRAESTAACDEHAISTFSRNLRQLLLQPPLKGRTVLGVDPGFRTGCKVAVVDATGKHLGGATIYPHEPQRRWDEAKATLHGLLAEHGATVIAIGNGTASRETERLAAEVIAEAADPQGLAYVMVSEAGASVYSASELARAEFPDLDVSMRGAVSIGRRLQDPLAELVKID
;
A
#
# COMPACT_ATOMS: atom_id res chain seq x y z
N VAL A 1 -43.09 15.16 9.87
CA VAL A 1 -43.81 14.75 11.09
C VAL A 1 -45.20 15.33 11.12
N GLU A 2 -45.37 16.65 10.91
CA GLU A 2 -46.66 17.33 10.96
C GLU A 2 -47.66 16.80 9.92
N TRP A 3 -47.24 16.56 8.69
CA TRP A 3 -48.04 15.90 7.64
C TRP A 3 -48.48 14.48 8.06
N MET A 4 -47.62 13.71 8.70
CA MET A 4 -47.96 12.36 9.20
C MET A 4 -49.01 12.43 10.31
N ALA A 5 -48.86 13.39 11.22
CA ALA A 5 -49.86 13.61 12.29
C ALA A 5 -51.23 14.02 11.75
N GLN A 6 -51.27 14.89 10.71
CA GLN A 6 -52.53 15.28 10.06
C GLN A 6 -53.26 14.05 9.44
N GLY A 7 -52.55 13.12 8.84
CA GLY A 7 -53.13 11.91 8.28
C GLY A 7 -53.72 10.95 9.32
N GLN A 8 -53.31 11.04 10.57
CA GLN A 8 -53.77 10.16 11.69
C GLN A 8 -54.86 10.82 12.53
N ILE A 9 -55.09 12.12 12.39
CA ILE A 9 -56.11 12.85 13.18
C ILE A 9 -57.38 13.00 12.36
N ALA A 10 -58.32 12.10 12.54
CA ALA A 10 -59.61 12.13 11.84
C ALA A 10 -60.49 13.33 12.21
N ASN A 11 -60.41 13.84 13.46
CA ASN A 11 -61.11 15.03 13.93
C ASN A 11 -60.12 15.99 14.64
N PRO A 12 -59.71 17.08 13.99
CA PRO A 12 -58.78 18.04 14.58
C PRO A 12 -59.29 18.78 15.82
N ARG A 13 -60.62 18.78 16.05
CA ARG A 13 -61.26 19.41 17.23
C ARG A 13 -61.40 18.42 18.41
N SER A 14 -60.95 17.19 18.27
CA SER A 14 -60.96 16.22 19.35
C SER A 14 -60.02 16.63 20.48
N SER A 15 -60.46 16.43 21.74
CA SER A 15 -59.58 16.61 22.92
C SER A 15 -58.33 15.74 22.93
N PHE A 16 -58.33 14.67 22.11
CA PHE A 16 -57.19 13.74 21.97
C PHE A 16 -56.24 14.11 20.81
N ALA A 17 -56.57 15.12 19.98
CA ALA A 17 -55.71 15.50 18.87
C ALA A 17 -54.27 15.88 19.27
N PRO A 18 -54.00 16.58 20.39
CA PRO A 18 -52.65 16.86 20.87
C PRO A 18 -51.89 15.60 21.25
N GLN A 19 -52.53 14.62 21.92
CA GLN A 19 -51.90 13.35 22.33
C GLN A 19 -51.51 12.50 21.12
N ILE A 20 -52.38 12.44 20.11
CA ILE A 20 -52.09 11.73 18.86
C ILE A 20 -50.89 12.39 18.16
N ARG A 21 -50.82 13.72 18.08
CA ARG A 21 -49.70 14.45 17.49
C ARG A 21 -48.38 14.11 18.22
N GLN A 22 -48.40 14.16 19.54
CA GLN A 22 -47.25 13.81 20.36
C GLN A 22 -46.80 12.36 20.16
N ALA A 23 -47.73 11.42 20.08
CA ALA A 23 -47.45 10.00 19.83
C ALA A 23 -46.82 9.75 18.45
N VAL A 24 -47.32 10.49 17.41
CA VAL A 24 -46.73 10.41 16.05
C VAL A 24 -45.31 11.00 16.05
N GLU A 25 -45.12 12.11 16.74
CA GLU A 25 -43.76 12.71 16.84
C GLU A 25 -42.78 11.82 17.57
N ASP A 26 -43.17 11.23 18.69
CA ASP A 26 -42.36 10.26 19.44
C ASP A 26 -42.06 9.02 18.58
N GLY A 27 -43.07 8.45 17.93
CA GLY A 27 -42.91 7.29 17.05
C GLY A 27 -41.95 7.58 15.88
N TYR A 28 -42.05 8.76 15.27
CA TYR A 28 -41.14 9.16 14.23
C TYR A 28 -39.70 9.28 14.75
N ARG A 29 -39.48 10.07 15.81
CA ARG A 29 -38.14 10.34 16.33
C ARG A 29 -37.45 9.12 16.92
N ARG A 30 -38.19 8.29 17.64
CA ARG A 30 -37.63 7.16 18.38
C ARG A 30 -37.57 5.85 17.58
N LEU A 31 -38.49 5.65 16.64
CA LEU A 31 -38.61 4.39 15.90
C LEU A 31 -38.31 4.56 14.41
N LEU A 32 -39.05 5.42 13.71
CA LEU A 32 -39.02 5.46 12.26
C LEU A 32 -37.74 6.08 11.72
N ALA A 33 -37.38 7.28 12.19
CA ALA A 33 -36.20 7.99 11.69
C ALA A 33 -34.89 7.20 11.92
N PRO A 34 -34.62 6.65 13.12
CA PRO A 34 -33.44 5.82 13.34
C PRO A 34 -33.44 4.51 12.54
N SER A 35 -34.63 3.96 12.23
CA SER A 35 -34.73 2.77 11.40
C SER A 35 -34.34 3.04 9.95
N ILE A 36 -34.91 4.13 9.37
CA ILE A 36 -34.60 4.56 8.00
C ILE A 36 -33.11 4.94 7.88
N GLU A 37 -32.58 5.68 8.86
CA GLU A 37 -31.14 6.03 8.83
C GLU A 37 -30.24 4.80 8.82
N ARG A 38 -30.56 3.78 9.63
CA ARG A 38 -29.77 2.52 9.64
C ARG A 38 -29.85 1.79 8.31
N GLU A 39 -31.06 1.71 7.74
CA GLU A 39 -31.28 1.05 6.46
C GLU A 39 -30.52 1.74 5.33
N LEU A 40 -30.66 3.06 5.21
CA LEU A 40 -29.92 3.86 4.20
C LEU A 40 -28.39 3.75 4.36
N ARG A 41 -27.90 3.77 5.61
CA ARG A 41 -26.48 3.57 5.88
C ARG A 41 -26.00 2.18 5.48
N ALA A 42 -26.79 1.15 5.80
CA ALA A 42 -26.45 -0.23 5.44
C ALA A 42 -26.41 -0.44 3.92
N GLU A 43 -27.41 0.07 3.20
CA GLU A 43 -27.44 0.03 1.73
C GLU A 43 -26.27 0.78 1.09
N SER A 44 -26.01 2.00 1.59
CA SER A 44 -24.87 2.79 1.10
C SER A 44 -23.52 2.11 1.36
N THR A 45 -23.36 1.52 2.56
CA THR A 45 -22.13 0.77 2.89
C THR A 45 -21.97 -0.44 1.98
N ALA A 46 -23.03 -1.22 1.78
CA ALA A 46 -22.99 -2.40 0.91
C ALA A 46 -22.61 -2.04 -0.54
N ALA A 47 -23.17 -0.95 -1.08
CA ALA A 47 -22.83 -0.46 -2.41
C ALA A 47 -21.36 0.02 -2.51
N CYS A 48 -20.86 0.70 -1.47
CA CYS A 48 -19.46 1.13 -1.38
C CYS A 48 -18.50 -0.06 -1.31
N ASP A 49 -18.84 -1.07 -0.51
CA ASP A 49 -18.03 -2.28 -0.35
C ASP A 49 -17.92 -3.06 -1.67
N GLU A 50 -19.02 -3.24 -2.40
CA GLU A 50 -19.02 -3.89 -3.71
C GLU A 50 -18.14 -3.14 -4.71
N HIS A 51 -18.25 -1.81 -4.73
CA HIS A 51 -17.40 -0.96 -5.59
C HIS A 51 -15.92 -1.06 -5.22
N ALA A 52 -15.61 -1.03 -3.92
CA ALA A 52 -14.23 -1.14 -3.41
C ALA A 52 -13.61 -2.51 -3.77
N ILE A 53 -14.35 -3.61 -3.57
CA ILE A 53 -13.91 -4.96 -3.93
C ILE A 53 -13.66 -5.07 -5.43
N SER A 54 -14.56 -4.55 -6.27
CA SER A 54 -14.40 -4.54 -7.73
C SER A 54 -13.15 -3.78 -8.16
N THR A 55 -12.92 -2.62 -7.56
CA THR A 55 -11.73 -1.79 -7.85
C THR A 55 -10.45 -2.48 -7.39
N PHE A 56 -10.44 -3.05 -6.19
CA PHE A 56 -9.31 -3.83 -5.67
C PHE A 56 -8.99 -5.03 -6.60
N SER A 57 -10.00 -5.78 -7.00
CA SER A 57 -9.83 -6.93 -7.90
C SER A 57 -9.18 -6.55 -9.23
N ARG A 58 -9.60 -5.41 -9.83
CA ARG A 58 -8.98 -4.90 -11.06
C ARG A 58 -7.52 -4.51 -10.86
N ASN A 59 -7.22 -3.82 -9.77
CA ASN A 59 -5.86 -3.39 -9.46
C ASN A 59 -4.95 -4.58 -9.17
N LEU A 60 -5.43 -5.55 -8.39
CA LEU A 60 -4.71 -6.79 -8.12
C LEU A 60 -4.42 -7.58 -9.40
N ARG A 61 -5.41 -7.70 -10.29
CA ARG A 61 -5.21 -8.36 -11.58
C ARG A 61 -4.12 -7.70 -12.41
N GLN A 62 -4.10 -6.37 -12.48
CA GLN A 62 -3.06 -5.64 -13.19
C GLN A 62 -1.68 -5.88 -12.58
N LEU A 63 -1.60 -5.90 -11.25
CA LEU A 63 -0.36 -6.16 -10.52
C LEU A 63 0.17 -7.59 -10.78
N LEU A 64 -0.70 -8.59 -10.75
CA LEU A 64 -0.35 -9.99 -11.03
C LEU A 64 0.06 -10.25 -12.48
N LEU A 65 -0.47 -9.45 -13.42
CA LEU A 65 -0.19 -9.56 -14.85
C LEU A 65 0.96 -8.65 -15.33
N GLN A 66 1.68 -8.00 -14.41
CA GLN A 66 2.87 -7.23 -14.79
C GLN A 66 3.90 -8.15 -15.47
N PRO A 67 4.51 -7.71 -16.59
CA PRO A 67 5.53 -8.51 -17.26
C PRO A 67 6.76 -8.65 -16.36
N PRO A 68 7.28 -9.88 -16.15
CA PRO A 68 8.44 -10.12 -15.32
C PRO A 68 9.72 -9.61 -15.99
N LEU A 69 10.62 -9.01 -15.21
CA LEU A 69 11.96 -8.62 -15.64
C LEU A 69 12.96 -9.70 -15.26
N LYS A 70 12.99 -10.79 -16.05
CA LYS A 70 13.84 -11.96 -15.78
C LYS A 70 15.31 -11.72 -16.17
N GLY A 71 16.21 -12.46 -15.50
CA GLY A 71 17.63 -12.52 -15.87
C GLY A 71 18.45 -11.27 -15.51
N ARG A 72 17.92 -10.38 -14.66
CA ARG A 72 18.60 -9.18 -14.20
C ARG A 72 18.92 -9.24 -12.72
N THR A 73 20.10 -8.78 -12.33
CA THR A 73 20.39 -8.45 -10.93
C THR A 73 19.71 -7.14 -10.60
N VAL A 74 18.94 -7.12 -9.52
CA VAL A 74 18.09 -5.99 -9.12
C VAL A 74 18.51 -5.52 -7.73
N LEU A 75 18.57 -4.21 -7.56
CA LEU A 75 18.74 -3.55 -6.28
C LEU A 75 17.35 -3.10 -5.79
N GLY A 76 16.77 -3.83 -4.85
CA GLY A 76 15.48 -3.51 -4.23
C GLY A 76 15.64 -2.51 -3.10
N VAL A 77 14.82 -1.48 -3.11
CA VAL A 77 14.83 -0.43 -2.09
C VAL A 77 13.46 -0.34 -1.43
N ASP A 78 13.44 -0.51 -0.11
CA ASP A 78 12.28 -0.24 0.75
C ASP A 78 12.47 1.14 1.39
N PRO A 79 11.76 2.19 0.91
CA PRO A 79 11.96 3.55 1.35
C PRO A 79 11.48 3.80 2.78
N GLY A 80 12.20 4.64 3.53
CA GLY A 80 11.78 5.03 4.87
C GLY A 80 12.51 6.26 5.40
N PHE A 81 11.78 7.12 6.11
CA PHE A 81 12.38 8.33 6.71
C PHE A 81 13.18 8.02 7.97
N ARG A 82 12.53 7.59 9.04
CA ARG A 82 13.14 7.44 10.36
C ARG A 82 14.09 6.25 10.46
N THR A 83 13.67 5.11 9.95
CA THR A 83 14.42 3.85 10.01
C THR A 83 15.46 3.70 8.90
N GLY A 84 15.53 4.69 8.00
CA GLY A 84 16.35 4.64 6.79
C GLY A 84 15.72 3.77 5.70
N CYS A 85 16.24 3.91 4.48
CA CYS A 85 15.87 3.06 3.35
C CYS A 85 16.65 1.75 3.44
N LYS A 86 15.97 0.62 3.33
CA LYS A 86 16.60 -0.70 3.26
C LYS A 86 16.88 -1.03 1.81
N VAL A 87 18.10 -1.45 1.55
CA VAL A 87 18.59 -1.75 0.20
C VAL A 87 19.06 -3.21 0.19
N ALA A 88 18.50 -4.01 -0.69
CA ALA A 88 18.86 -5.41 -0.86
C ALA A 88 19.19 -5.69 -2.34
N VAL A 89 20.27 -6.41 -2.58
CA VAL A 89 20.61 -6.89 -3.92
C VAL A 89 20.13 -8.31 -4.09
N VAL A 90 19.41 -8.56 -5.18
CA VAL A 90 18.94 -9.90 -5.57
C VAL A 90 19.51 -10.24 -6.96
N ASP A 91 20.06 -11.44 -7.10
CA ASP A 91 20.59 -11.91 -8.37
C ASP A 91 19.46 -12.28 -9.36
N ALA A 92 19.83 -12.70 -10.56
CA ALA A 92 18.89 -13.05 -11.63
C ALA A 92 17.92 -14.19 -11.26
N THR A 93 18.19 -14.94 -10.20
CA THR A 93 17.35 -16.04 -9.69
C THR A 93 16.50 -15.63 -8.48
N GLY A 94 16.65 -14.37 -8.01
CA GLY A 94 15.99 -13.85 -6.82
C GLY A 94 16.72 -14.17 -5.51
N LYS A 95 17.95 -14.71 -5.56
CA LYS A 95 18.77 -14.95 -4.37
C LYS A 95 19.32 -13.64 -3.83
N HIS A 96 19.20 -13.44 -2.52
CA HIS A 96 19.79 -12.29 -1.84
C HIS A 96 21.32 -12.41 -1.82
N LEU A 97 22.02 -11.38 -2.30
CA LEU A 97 23.48 -11.32 -2.37
C LEU A 97 24.08 -10.45 -1.27
N GLY A 98 23.39 -9.38 -0.86
CA GLY A 98 23.85 -8.43 0.13
C GLY A 98 22.93 -7.22 0.21
N GLY A 99 23.28 -6.27 1.05
CA GLY A 99 22.47 -5.06 1.19
C GLY A 99 23.01 -4.12 2.26
N ALA A 100 22.35 -2.99 2.39
CA ALA A 100 22.71 -1.95 3.37
C ALA A 100 21.46 -1.18 3.82
N THR A 101 21.59 -0.48 4.94
CA THR A 101 20.63 0.57 5.32
C THR A 101 21.25 1.91 5.05
N ILE A 102 20.57 2.75 4.28
CA ILE A 102 20.99 4.11 3.95
C ILE A 102 20.04 5.14 4.55
N TYR A 103 20.54 6.33 4.85
CA TYR A 103 19.82 7.39 5.53
C TYR A 103 19.83 8.71 4.76
N PRO A 104 19.33 8.74 3.51
CA PRO A 104 19.37 9.96 2.70
C PRO A 104 18.42 11.05 3.19
N HIS A 105 17.34 10.68 3.84
CA HIS A 105 16.25 11.58 4.21
C HIS A 105 16.39 12.13 5.62
N GLU A 106 15.49 13.07 5.98
CA GLU A 106 15.39 13.54 7.36
C GLU A 106 15.04 12.40 8.33
N PRO A 107 15.57 12.47 9.55
CA PRO A 107 16.37 13.53 10.15
C PRO A 107 17.87 13.43 9.85
N GLN A 108 18.39 12.32 9.30
CA GLN A 108 19.83 12.06 9.19
C GLN A 108 20.49 12.79 8.02
N ARG A 109 19.81 12.97 6.88
CA ARG A 109 20.25 13.70 5.68
C ARG A 109 21.62 13.28 5.14
N ARG A 110 21.97 12.00 5.18
CA ARG A 110 23.25 11.46 4.68
C ARG A 110 23.17 11.15 3.18
N TRP A 111 22.88 12.18 2.37
CA TRP A 111 22.60 12.02 0.94
C TRP A 111 23.80 11.47 0.17
N ASP A 112 24.99 12.07 0.33
CA ASP A 112 26.18 11.65 -0.41
C ASP A 112 26.70 10.28 0.02
N GLU A 113 26.60 9.94 1.31
CA GLU A 113 26.90 8.60 1.84
C GLU A 113 25.95 7.55 1.24
N ALA A 114 24.67 7.88 1.13
CA ALA A 114 23.69 7.03 0.51
C ALA A 114 23.97 6.78 -0.98
N LYS A 115 24.35 7.83 -1.74
CA LYS A 115 24.75 7.69 -3.14
C LYS A 115 25.99 6.79 -3.28
N ALA A 116 27.02 7.05 -2.46
CA ALA A 116 28.24 6.24 -2.49
C ALA A 116 27.95 4.76 -2.21
N THR A 117 27.07 4.47 -1.24
CA THR A 117 26.64 3.10 -0.93
C THR A 117 25.89 2.45 -2.10
N LEU A 118 24.97 3.18 -2.74
CA LEU A 118 24.24 2.65 -3.91
C LEU A 118 25.20 2.40 -5.10
N HIS A 119 26.11 3.31 -5.40
CA HIS A 119 27.12 3.10 -6.44
C HIS A 119 27.99 1.87 -6.13
N GLY A 120 28.42 1.70 -4.88
CA GLY A 120 29.18 0.53 -4.45
C GLY A 120 28.43 -0.77 -4.70
N LEU A 121 27.18 -0.87 -4.25
CA LEU A 121 26.33 -2.07 -4.43
C LEU A 121 26.03 -2.37 -5.91
N LEU A 122 25.77 -1.34 -6.72
CA LEU A 122 25.54 -1.50 -8.15
C LEU A 122 26.79 -2.05 -8.86
N ALA A 123 27.96 -1.51 -8.55
CA ALA A 123 29.23 -1.94 -9.16
C ALA A 123 29.68 -3.32 -8.67
N GLU A 124 29.60 -3.61 -7.37
CA GLU A 124 30.03 -4.86 -6.77
C GLU A 124 29.25 -6.08 -7.31
N HIS A 125 27.92 -5.91 -7.46
CA HIS A 125 27.03 -7.01 -7.85
C HIS A 125 26.60 -6.96 -9.31
N GLY A 126 27.01 -5.95 -10.08
CA GLY A 126 26.59 -5.78 -11.47
C GLY A 126 25.08 -5.57 -11.62
N ALA A 127 24.44 -4.94 -10.64
CA ALA A 127 23.01 -4.66 -10.71
C ALA A 127 22.76 -3.55 -11.75
N THR A 128 21.74 -3.77 -12.60
CA THR A 128 21.40 -2.83 -13.69
C THR A 128 20.06 -2.16 -13.48
N VAL A 129 19.30 -2.55 -12.47
CA VAL A 129 17.97 -2.00 -12.19
C VAL A 129 17.82 -1.74 -10.69
N ILE A 130 17.25 -0.58 -10.37
CA ILE A 130 16.85 -0.21 -9.02
C ILE A 130 15.34 -0.29 -8.93
N ALA A 131 14.82 -1.23 -8.13
CA ALA A 131 13.41 -1.39 -7.82
C ALA A 131 13.07 -0.60 -6.55
N ILE A 132 12.19 0.38 -6.62
CA ILE A 132 11.86 1.26 -5.50
C ILE A 132 10.40 1.01 -5.09
N GLY A 133 10.18 0.68 -3.82
CA GLY A 133 8.84 0.59 -3.25
C GLY A 133 8.09 1.92 -3.34
N ASN A 134 6.79 1.86 -3.63
CA ASN A 134 5.98 3.06 -3.90
C ASN A 134 5.29 3.64 -2.65
N GLY A 135 5.74 3.30 -1.45
CA GLY A 135 5.19 3.80 -0.19
C GLY A 135 5.77 5.13 0.28
N THR A 136 5.91 5.23 1.60
CA THR A 136 6.44 6.44 2.26
C THR A 136 7.86 6.73 1.80
N ALA A 137 8.22 8.02 1.57
CA ALA A 137 9.53 8.48 1.09
C ALA A 137 9.94 7.98 -0.33
N SER A 138 9.01 7.42 -1.09
CA SER A 138 9.30 6.88 -2.42
C SER A 138 9.74 7.94 -3.41
N ARG A 139 9.15 9.15 -3.39
CA ARG A 139 9.52 10.26 -4.29
C ARG A 139 10.93 10.78 -4.04
N GLU A 140 11.30 10.90 -2.78
CA GLU A 140 12.64 11.32 -2.37
C GLU A 140 13.68 10.25 -2.75
N THR A 141 13.33 8.98 -2.60
CA THR A 141 14.16 7.85 -3.00
C THR A 141 14.29 7.74 -4.53
N GLU A 142 13.21 8.01 -5.26
CA GLU A 142 13.24 8.12 -6.72
C GLU A 142 14.23 9.19 -7.20
N ARG A 143 14.23 10.36 -6.56
CA ARG A 143 15.19 11.42 -6.84
C ARG A 143 16.62 10.97 -6.57
N LEU A 144 16.88 10.28 -5.46
CA LEU A 144 18.18 9.71 -5.12
C LEU A 144 18.65 8.74 -6.21
N ALA A 145 17.79 7.82 -6.63
CA ALA A 145 18.10 6.85 -7.68
C ALA A 145 18.38 7.53 -9.03
N ALA A 146 17.62 8.56 -9.39
CA ALA A 146 17.85 9.33 -10.60
C ALA A 146 19.24 10.04 -10.60
N GLU A 147 19.65 10.62 -9.46
CA GLU A 147 20.97 11.22 -9.30
C GLU A 147 22.08 10.14 -9.40
N VAL A 148 21.92 9.00 -8.74
CA VAL A 148 22.87 7.86 -8.82
C VAL A 148 23.04 7.38 -10.26
N ILE A 149 21.95 7.26 -11.01
CA ILE A 149 22.01 6.86 -12.43
C ILE A 149 22.71 7.90 -13.27
N ALA A 150 22.41 9.19 -13.08
CA ALA A 150 23.04 10.28 -13.84
C ALA A 150 24.54 10.38 -13.59
N GLU A 151 25.03 10.01 -12.42
CA GLU A 151 26.45 10.02 -12.03
C GLU A 151 27.19 8.73 -12.38
N ALA A 152 26.48 7.69 -12.85
CA ALA A 152 27.10 6.42 -13.21
C ALA A 152 27.98 6.51 -14.48
N ALA A 153 28.99 5.64 -14.56
CA ALA A 153 29.87 5.57 -15.73
C ALA A 153 29.13 5.16 -17.01
N ASP A 154 28.09 4.34 -16.89
CA ASP A 154 27.16 3.98 -17.96
C ASP A 154 25.70 4.25 -17.54
N PRO A 155 25.22 5.50 -17.67
CA PRO A 155 23.85 5.84 -17.30
C PRO A 155 22.80 5.13 -18.16
N GLN A 156 23.12 4.72 -19.39
CA GLN A 156 22.18 4.05 -20.28
C GLN A 156 22.00 2.56 -19.93
N GLY A 157 22.96 1.97 -19.23
CA GLY A 157 22.91 0.60 -18.72
C GLY A 157 22.10 0.44 -17.42
N LEU A 158 21.74 1.55 -16.76
CA LEU A 158 21.02 1.58 -15.49
C LEU A 158 19.61 2.14 -15.65
N ALA A 159 18.66 1.59 -14.92
CA ALA A 159 17.30 2.09 -14.85
C ALA A 159 16.74 1.99 -13.43
N TYR A 160 15.72 2.78 -13.10
CA TYR A 160 14.89 2.53 -11.91
C TYR A 160 13.44 2.28 -12.28
N VAL A 161 12.74 1.55 -11.44
CA VAL A 161 11.33 1.21 -11.61
C VAL A 161 10.62 1.33 -10.27
N MET A 162 9.48 2.02 -10.25
CA MET A 162 8.61 2.04 -9.08
C MET A 162 7.83 0.74 -9.00
N VAL A 163 7.90 0.07 -7.85
CA VAL A 163 7.29 -1.25 -7.61
C VAL A 163 6.24 -1.12 -6.52
N SER A 164 5.07 -1.74 -6.73
CA SER A 164 4.06 -1.80 -5.68
C SER A 164 4.55 -2.59 -4.48
N GLU A 165 4.56 -1.98 -3.31
CA GLU A 165 4.90 -2.63 -2.04
C GLU A 165 3.69 -3.23 -1.30
N ALA A 166 2.50 -3.22 -1.93
CA ALA A 166 1.29 -3.76 -1.34
C ALA A 166 1.50 -5.19 -0.82
N GLY A 167 1.25 -5.41 0.48
CA GLY A 167 1.47 -6.70 1.14
C GLY A 167 2.95 -7.08 1.43
N ALA A 168 3.95 -6.26 1.05
CA ALA A 168 5.35 -6.57 1.34
C ALA A 168 5.64 -6.66 2.85
N SER A 169 5.01 -5.82 3.65
CA SER A 169 5.08 -5.85 5.11
C SER A 169 4.45 -7.11 5.71
N VAL A 170 3.36 -7.62 5.11
CA VAL A 170 2.72 -8.88 5.52
C VAL A 170 3.67 -10.04 5.26
N TYR A 171 4.19 -10.16 4.03
CA TYR A 171 5.18 -11.18 3.70
C TYR A 171 6.42 -11.11 4.60
N SER A 172 7.04 -9.94 4.75
CA SER A 172 8.30 -9.80 5.50
C SER A 172 8.19 -10.21 6.98
N ALA A 173 7.00 -10.09 7.57
CA ALA A 173 6.70 -10.51 8.93
C ALA A 173 6.25 -11.98 9.04
N SER A 174 5.95 -12.66 7.94
CA SER A 174 5.42 -14.02 7.90
C SER A 174 6.43 -15.06 8.38
N GLU A 175 5.95 -16.25 8.73
CA GLU A 175 6.80 -17.41 9.05
C GLU A 175 7.60 -17.87 7.84
N LEU A 176 7.01 -17.80 6.65
CA LEU A 176 7.67 -18.13 5.39
C LEU A 176 8.91 -17.26 5.18
N ALA A 177 8.78 -15.93 5.33
CA ALA A 177 9.91 -15.01 5.15
C ALA A 177 10.98 -15.20 6.23
N ARG A 178 10.59 -15.56 7.47
CA ARG A 178 11.54 -15.89 8.54
C ARG A 178 12.31 -17.16 8.27
N ALA A 179 11.66 -18.18 7.72
CA ALA A 179 12.31 -19.42 7.34
C ALA A 179 13.25 -19.24 6.14
N GLU A 180 12.85 -18.40 5.16
CA GLU A 180 13.65 -18.10 3.97
C GLU A 180 14.88 -17.23 4.29
N PHE A 181 14.73 -16.27 5.22
CA PHE A 181 15.78 -15.31 5.60
C PHE A 181 15.88 -15.17 7.13
N PRO A 182 16.39 -16.19 7.83
CA PRO A 182 16.48 -16.16 9.30
C PRO A 182 17.37 -15.04 9.82
N ASP A 183 18.42 -14.67 9.08
CA ASP A 183 19.42 -13.69 9.49
C ASP A 183 19.08 -12.24 9.08
N LEU A 184 18.04 -12.03 8.29
CA LEU A 184 17.61 -10.70 7.88
C LEU A 184 16.51 -10.15 8.80
N ASP A 185 16.56 -8.85 9.09
CA ASP A 185 15.45 -8.18 9.76
C ASP A 185 14.23 -8.04 8.86
N VAL A 186 13.07 -7.74 9.45
CA VAL A 186 11.79 -7.62 8.75
C VAL A 186 11.85 -6.60 7.60
N SER A 187 12.51 -5.46 7.82
CA SER A 187 12.57 -4.40 6.80
C SER A 187 13.48 -4.79 5.63
N MET A 188 14.58 -5.48 5.91
CA MET A 188 15.47 -5.99 4.86
C MET A 188 14.78 -7.06 4.01
N ARG A 189 13.96 -7.94 4.62
CA ARG A 189 13.11 -8.89 3.88
C ARG A 189 12.11 -8.17 2.97
N GLY A 190 11.61 -7.00 3.41
CA GLY A 190 10.79 -6.11 2.57
C GLY A 190 11.52 -5.65 1.31
N ALA A 191 12.75 -5.18 1.45
CA ALA A 191 13.57 -4.75 0.31
C ALA A 191 13.89 -5.90 -0.66
N VAL A 192 14.17 -7.10 -0.16
CA VAL A 192 14.31 -8.31 -0.99
C VAL A 192 13.02 -8.59 -1.78
N SER A 193 11.87 -8.54 -1.10
CA SER A 193 10.57 -8.74 -1.75
C SER A 193 10.31 -7.72 -2.86
N ILE A 194 10.63 -6.44 -2.65
CA ILE A 194 10.48 -5.39 -3.67
C ILE A 194 11.34 -5.70 -4.90
N GLY A 195 12.60 -6.11 -4.73
CA GLY A 195 13.46 -6.51 -5.83
C GLY A 195 12.92 -7.71 -6.62
N ARG A 196 12.47 -8.75 -5.92
CA ARG A 196 11.90 -9.97 -6.51
C ARG A 196 10.58 -9.72 -7.23
N ARG A 197 9.75 -8.80 -6.74
CA ARG A 197 8.49 -8.43 -7.44
C ARG A 197 8.72 -7.86 -8.82
N LEU A 198 9.84 -7.18 -9.04
CA LEU A 198 10.18 -6.73 -10.37
C LEU A 198 10.62 -7.90 -11.27
N GLN A 199 11.31 -8.89 -10.72
CA GLN A 199 11.80 -10.05 -11.46
C GLN A 199 10.67 -11.04 -11.81
N ASP A 200 9.81 -11.34 -10.84
CA ASP A 200 8.64 -12.23 -11.01
C ASP A 200 7.51 -11.81 -10.06
N PRO A 201 6.61 -10.91 -10.49
CA PRO A 201 5.53 -10.40 -9.65
C PRO A 201 4.62 -11.51 -9.10
N LEU A 202 4.28 -12.49 -9.95
CA LEU A 202 3.35 -13.55 -9.58
C LEU A 202 3.95 -14.47 -8.51
N ALA A 203 5.20 -14.91 -8.70
CA ALA A 203 5.88 -15.79 -7.76
C ALA A 203 6.06 -15.15 -6.38
N GLU A 204 6.19 -13.83 -6.31
CA GLU A 204 6.36 -13.11 -5.04
C GLU A 204 5.01 -12.78 -4.39
N LEU A 205 4.02 -12.37 -5.17
CA LEU A 205 2.71 -11.97 -4.65
C LEU A 205 1.87 -13.13 -4.11
N VAL A 206 2.05 -14.35 -4.64
CA VAL A 206 1.35 -15.55 -4.14
C VAL A 206 1.82 -15.98 -2.74
N LYS A 207 2.93 -15.41 -2.23
CA LYS A 207 3.41 -15.64 -0.85
C LYS A 207 2.64 -14.83 0.20
N ILE A 208 1.75 -13.95 -0.22
CA ILE A 208 0.95 -13.08 0.65
C ILE A 208 -0.42 -13.73 0.82
N ASP A 209 -0.76 -14.10 2.07
CA ASP A 209 -2.09 -14.58 2.46
C ASP A 209 -3.09 -13.44 2.66
#